data_27ff3253e0f3bdd883abe2ce17215a00
#
_entry.id   27ff3253e0f3bdd883abe2ce17215a00
#
_cell.length_a   1.000
_cell.length_b   1.000
_cell.length_c   1.000
_cell.angle_alpha   90.00
_cell.angle_beta   90.00
_cell.angle_gamma   90.00
#
_symmetry.space_group_name_H-M   'P 1'
#
loop_
_entity.id
_entity.type
_entity.pdbx_description
1 polymer ?
#
loop_
_entity_poly.entity_id
_entity_poly.type
_entity_poly.pdbx_seq_one_letter_code
_entity_poly.pdbx_strand_id
1 'polypeptide(L)'
;MTDAGRTPLRGDDGQPAIAVAVAVVTRGGSVLVGRRPDGAAESPGCAEFPGGKVQAGESREAAARRECLEETGIAIIITGECGRVHAATAGPPIDLTFFAAAPCEPTPRPRPPFRWVARHELASLPFPPANAGVVAGLVARPRDGAHGGS
;
A
#
# COMPACT_ATOMS: atom_id res chain seq x y z
N MET A 1 14.85 -15.62 19.18
CA MET A 1 14.49 -15.08 19.01
C MET A 1 14.14 -14.66 18.68
N THR A 2 13.88 -14.75 18.77
CA THR A 2 13.46 -14.26 18.51
C THR A 2 13.29 -13.28 18.51
N ASP A 3 13.59 -13.15 18.62
CA ASP A 3 13.26 -12.02 18.26
C ASP A 3 12.13 -11.49 18.99
N ALA A 4 12.36 -11.05 20.10
CA ALA A 4 11.33 -10.63 20.94
C ALA A 4 10.50 -9.51 20.37
N GLY A 5 11.11 -8.63 19.65
CA GLY A 5 10.37 -7.55 19.06
C GLY A 5 9.54 -7.97 17.87
N ARG A 6 9.58 -9.24 17.58
CA ARG A 6 8.92 -9.74 16.40
C ARG A 6 7.73 -10.60 16.70
N THR A 7 7.25 -10.54 17.90
CA THR A 7 6.04 -11.27 18.24
C THR A 7 4.90 -10.80 17.34
N PRO A 8 4.23 -11.69 16.63
CA PRO A 8 3.14 -11.28 15.78
C PRO A 8 2.00 -10.65 16.55
N LEU A 9 1.33 -9.71 15.93
CA LEU A 9 0.11 -9.17 16.49
C LEU A 9 -0.96 -10.24 16.49
N ARG A 10 -1.87 -10.13 17.46
CA ARG A 10 -2.95 -11.08 17.57
C ARG A 10 -4.27 -10.37 17.49
N GLY A 11 -5.24 -11.05 16.92
CA GLY A 11 -6.60 -10.55 16.90
C GLY A 11 -7.25 -10.72 18.25
N ASP A 12 -8.47 -10.25 18.36
CA ASP A 12 -9.24 -10.29 19.60
C ASP A 12 -9.44 -11.72 20.08
N ASP A 13 -9.52 -12.67 19.16
CA ASP A 13 -9.71 -14.07 19.49
C ASP A 13 -8.39 -14.81 19.66
N GLY A 14 -7.27 -14.11 19.67
CA GLY A 14 -5.96 -14.71 19.84
C GLY A 14 -5.31 -15.23 18.59
N GLN A 15 -5.96 -15.10 17.44
CA GLN A 15 -5.37 -15.55 16.17
C GLN A 15 -4.22 -14.66 15.77
N PRO A 16 -3.14 -15.23 15.20
CA PRO A 16 -2.05 -14.40 14.67
C PRO A 16 -2.54 -13.55 13.51
N ALA A 17 -2.05 -12.33 13.43
CA ALA A 17 -2.35 -11.46 12.32
C ALA A 17 -1.55 -11.88 11.09
N ILE A 18 -2.13 -11.66 9.93
CA ILE A 18 -1.47 -11.88 8.65
C ILE A 18 -0.77 -10.59 8.26
N ALA A 19 0.54 -10.66 8.03
CA ALA A 19 1.31 -9.49 7.62
C ALA A 19 1.10 -9.22 6.13
N VAL A 20 0.74 -7.98 5.82
CA VAL A 20 0.52 -7.52 4.44
C VAL A 20 1.35 -6.26 4.24
N ALA A 21 2.09 -6.20 3.15
CA ALA A 21 2.92 -5.05 2.82
C ALA A 21 2.34 -4.37 1.59
N VAL A 22 2.23 -3.05 1.65
CA VAL A 22 1.58 -2.24 0.63
C VAL A 22 2.54 -1.17 0.16
N ALA A 23 2.63 -0.95 -1.14
CA ALA A 23 3.48 0.09 -1.70
C ALA A 23 2.63 1.30 -2.10
N VAL A 24 2.97 2.44 -1.54
CA VAL A 24 2.34 3.72 -1.90
C VAL A 24 3.34 4.43 -2.81
N VAL A 25 3.17 4.25 -4.10
CA VAL A 25 4.15 4.68 -5.10
C VAL A 25 3.74 6.04 -5.62
N THR A 26 4.61 7.02 -5.46
CA THR A 26 4.33 8.37 -5.94
C THR A 26 5.32 8.77 -7.02
N ARG A 27 4.85 9.57 -7.96
CA ARG A 27 5.67 10.11 -9.03
C ARG A 27 5.14 11.51 -9.31
N GLY A 28 5.89 12.52 -8.89
CA GLY A 28 5.40 13.88 -8.92
C GLY A 28 4.13 13.99 -8.08
N GLY A 29 3.11 14.57 -8.61
CA GLY A 29 1.83 14.71 -7.92
C GLY A 29 0.88 13.54 -8.09
N SER A 30 1.35 12.42 -8.62
CA SER A 30 0.50 11.27 -8.92
C SER A 30 0.83 10.08 -8.04
N VAL A 31 -0.16 9.21 -7.84
CA VAL A 31 -0.03 8.01 -7.02
C VAL A 31 -0.55 6.82 -7.83
N LEU A 32 0.12 5.69 -7.67
CA LEU A 32 -0.23 4.45 -8.39
C LEU A 32 -1.39 3.78 -7.69
N VAL A 33 -2.52 3.62 -8.37
CA VAL A 33 -3.76 3.11 -7.79
C VAL A 33 -4.38 2.10 -8.75
N GLY A 34 -4.87 1.00 -8.19
CA GLY A 34 -5.62 0.02 -8.93
C GLY A 34 -7.06 -0.07 -8.45
N ARG A 35 -7.76 -1.06 -8.93
CA ARG A 35 -9.13 -1.31 -8.55
C ARG A 35 -9.32 -2.79 -8.32
N ARG A 36 -9.86 -3.14 -7.17
CA ARG A 36 -10.12 -4.54 -6.86
C ARG A 36 -11.28 -5.05 -7.72
N PRO A 37 -11.23 -6.33 -8.13
CA PRO A 37 -12.34 -6.89 -8.92
C PRO A 37 -13.67 -6.81 -8.18
N ASP A 38 -14.75 -6.71 -8.93
CA ASP A 38 -16.09 -6.69 -8.34
C ASP A 38 -16.38 -7.96 -7.55
N GLY A 39 -15.76 -9.07 -7.94
CA GLY A 39 -15.96 -10.33 -7.24
C GLY A 39 -14.95 -10.61 -6.13
N ALA A 40 -14.12 -9.65 -5.76
CA ALA A 40 -13.14 -9.87 -4.70
C ALA A 40 -13.84 -10.17 -3.37
N ALA A 41 -13.22 -11.05 -2.58
CA ALA A 41 -13.79 -11.43 -1.29
C ALA A 41 -13.76 -10.27 -0.30
N GLU A 42 -12.70 -9.45 -0.36
CA GLU A 42 -12.56 -8.29 0.51
C GLU A 42 -12.64 -7.03 -0.32
N SER A 43 -13.44 -6.08 0.11
CA SER A 43 -13.53 -4.75 -0.49
C SER A 43 -13.70 -4.78 -2.01
N PRO A 44 -14.71 -5.50 -2.54
CA PRO A 44 -14.87 -5.59 -4.00
C PRO A 44 -15.12 -4.21 -4.61
N GLY A 45 -14.49 -3.97 -5.76
CA GLY A 45 -14.65 -2.72 -6.48
C GLY A 45 -13.94 -1.52 -5.91
N CYS A 46 -13.28 -1.68 -4.76
CA CYS A 46 -12.60 -0.55 -4.12
C CYS A 46 -11.29 -0.23 -4.81
N ALA A 47 -10.84 1.01 -4.64
CA ALA A 47 -9.50 1.41 -5.05
C ALA A 47 -8.48 0.72 -4.16
N GLU A 48 -7.29 0.49 -4.70
CA GLU A 48 -6.25 -0.17 -3.91
C GLU A 48 -4.86 0.31 -4.33
N PHE A 49 -3.92 0.23 -3.39
CA PHE A 49 -2.51 0.33 -3.69
C PHE A 49 -1.96 -1.07 -3.94
N PRO A 50 -0.89 -1.24 -4.72
CA PRO A 50 -0.33 -2.57 -4.91
C PRO A 50 0.25 -3.11 -3.61
N GLY A 51 0.05 -4.40 -3.37
CA GLY A 51 0.55 -5.02 -2.15
C GLY A 51 0.02 -6.42 -2.00
N GLY A 52 0.50 -7.11 -0.97
CA GLY A 52 0.06 -8.45 -0.69
C GLY A 52 0.75 -9.03 0.53
N LYS A 53 0.52 -10.32 0.75
CA LYS A 53 1.02 -11.01 1.92
C LYS A 53 2.53 -11.13 1.91
N VAL A 54 3.12 -10.94 3.08
CA VAL A 54 4.55 -11.15 3.28
C VAL A 54 4.80 -12.66 3.36
N GLN A 55 5.74 -13.15 2.56
CA GLN A 55 6.06 -14.57 2.53
C GLN A 55 7.08 -14.91 3.59
N ALA A 56 7.16 -16.21 3.93
CA ALA A 56 8.11 -16.67 4.92
C ALA A 56 9.53 -16.31 4.50
N GLY A 57 10.31 -15.74 5.42
CA GLY A 57 11.68 -15.36 5.14
C GLY A 57 11.84 -14.05 4.38
N GLU A 58 10.74 -13.39 4.04
CA GLU A 58 10.76 -12.17 3.27
C GLU A 58 10.57 -10.98 4.20
N SER A 59 11.31 -9.88 4.00
CA SER A 59 11.03 -8.67 4.75
C SER A 59 9.77 -8.01 4.21
N ARG A 60 9.17 -7.13 5.01
CA ARG A 60 8.00 -6.39 4.56
C ARG A 60 8.33 -5.51 3.35
N GLU A 61 9.50 -4.87 3.36
CA GLU A 61 9.92 -4.05 2.23
C GLU A 61 10.07 -4.88 0.97
N ALA A 62 10.68 -6.06 1.09
CA ALA A 62 10.84 -6.94 -0.07
C ALA A 62 9.48 -7.40 -0.61
N ALA A 63 8.54 -7.67 0.29
CA ALA A 63 7.20 -8.07 -0.12
C ALA A 63 6.51 -6.94 -0.89
N ALA A 64 6.62 -5.71 -0.40
CA ALA A 64 6.01 -4.57 -1.08
C ALA A 64 6.60 -4.40 -2.48
N ARG A 65 7.92 -4.52 -2.62
CA ARG A 65 8.56 -4.41 -3.93
C ARG A 65 8.13 -5.54 -4.85
N ARG A 66 8.10 -6.76 -4.34
CA ARG A 66 7.73 -7.94 -5.14
C ARG A 66 6.29 -7.84 -5.63
N GLU A 67 5.37 -7.52 -4.72
CA GLU A 67 3.96 -7.43 -5.08
C GLU A 67 3.71 -6.32 -6.08
N CYS A 68 4.35 -5.17 -5.89
CA CYS A 68 4.19 -4.07 -6.83
C CYS A 68 4.66 -4.49 -8.23
N LEU A 69 5.82 -5.13 -8.31
CA LEU A 69 6.33 -5.58 -9.60
C LEU A 69 5.42 -6.62 -10.24
N GLU A 70 4.92 -7.57 -9.46
CA GLU A 70 4.04 -8.62 -9.97
C GLU A 70 2.71 -8.04 -10.47
N GLU A 71 2.15 -7.10 -9.73
CA GLU A 71 0.82 -6.59 -10.05
C GLU A 71 0.83 -5.50 -11.09
N THR A 72 1.83 -4.63 -11.06
CA THR A 72 1.84 -3.44 -11.90
C THR A 72 2.93 -3.43 -12.96
N GLY A 73 3.93 -4.27 -12.83
CA GLY A 73 5.08 -4.26 -13.73
C GLY A 73 6.11 -3.19 -13.43
N ILE A 74 5.92 -2.44 -12.34
CA ILE A 74 6.82 -1.32 -12.01
C ILE A 74 7.74 -1.71 -10.88
N ALA A 75 9.05 -1.60 -11.12
CA ALA A 75 10.07 -1.76 -10.09
C ALA A 75 10.16 -0.47 -9.28
N ILE A 76 10.28 -0.59 -7.96
CA ILE A 76 10.24 0.57 -7.07
C ILE A 76 11.39 0.55 -6.09
N ILE A 77 11.67 1.72 -5.55
CA ILE A 77 12.58 1.92 -4.42
C ILE A 77 11.72 2.35 -3.24
N ILE A 78 11.88 1.67 -2.10
CA ILE A 78 11.20 2.04 -0.87
C ILE A 78 11.93 3.22 -0.26
N THR A 79 11.17 4.27 0.10
CA THR A 79 11.77 5.46 0.70
C THR A 79 11.46 5.58 2.19
N GLY A 80 10.50 4.81 2.69
CA GLY A 80 10.22 4.79 4.12
C GLY A 80 8.87 4.16 4.40
N GLU A 81 8.61 3.92 5.68
CA GLU A 81 7.31 3.43 6.10
C GLU A 81 6.40 4.64 6.30
N CYS A 82 5.18 4.58 5.80
CA CYS A 82 4.27 5.73 5.88
C CYS A 82 2.94 5.41 6.57
N GLY A 83 2.79 4.21 7.11
CA GLY A 83 1.60 3.89 7.88
C GLY A 83 1.59 2.44 8.29
N ARG A 84 0.84 2.17 9.36
CA ARG A 84 0.68 0.80 9.84
C ARG A 84 -0.72 0.70 10.44
N VAL A 85 -1.46 -0.30 10.00
CA VAL A 85 -2.85 -0.47 10.42
C VAL A 85 -3.09 -1.93 10.75
N HIS A 86 -3.81 -2.15 11.86
CA HIS A 86 -4.26 -3.48 12.24
C HIS A 86 -5.74 -3.54 11.91
N ALA A 87 -6.11 -4.39 10.97
CA ALA A 87 -7.48 -4.41 10.45
C ALA A 87 -8.13 -5.76 10.71
N ALA A 88 -9.38 -5.72 11.15
CA ALA A 88 -10.19 -6.91 11.30
C ALA A 88 -10.75 -7.31 9.94
N THR A 89 -10.86 -8.61 9.70
CA THR A 89 -11.47 -9.13 8.48
C THR A 89 -12.44 -10.24 8.87
N ALA A 90 -13.07 -10.84 7.89
CA ALA A 90 -13.93 -12.00 8.14
C ALA A 90 -13.14 -13.20 8.62
N GLY A 91 -11.85 -13.23 8.35
CA GLY A 91 -10.95 -14.29 8.80
C GLY A 91 -9.95 -13.74 9.82
N PRO A 92 -8.69 -14.18 9.76
CA PRO A 92 -7.65 -13.65 10.65
C PRO A 92 -7.48 -12.17 10.44
N PRO A 93 -7.10 -11.41 11.48
CA PRO A 93 -6.83 -9.99 11.31
C PRO A 93 -5.60 -9.77 10.44
N ILE A 94 -5.49 -8.58 9.88
CA ILE A 94 -4.40 -8.22 8.97
C ILE A 94 -3.59 -7.09 9.58
N ASP A 95 -2.27 -7.26 9.57
CA ASP A 95 -1.34 -6.22 9.99
C ASP A 95 -0.76 -5.61 8.73
N LEU A 96 -1.26 -4.43 8.35
CA LEU A 96 -0.86 -3.74 7.12
C LEU A 96 0.27 -2.77 7.40
N THR A 97 1.33 -2.86 6.62
CA THR A 97 2.40 -1.86 6.64
C THR A 97 2.43 -1.19 5.28
N PHE A 98 2.33 0.13 5.28
CA PHE A 98 2.36 0.93 4.06
C PHE A 98 3.75 1.55 3.91
N PHE A 99 4.33 1.38 2.72
CA PHE A 99 5.66 1.92 2.43
C PHE A 99 5.56 2.97 1.33
N ALA A 100 6.13 4.14 1.61
CA ALA A 100 6.30 5.15 0.58
C ALA A 100 7.39 4.67 -0.38
N ALA A 101 7.16 4.88 -1.67
CA ALA A 101 8.06 4.36 -2.69
C ALA A 101 8.04 5.26 -3.92
N ALA A 102 9.07 5.10 -4.74
CA ALA A 102 9.19 5.80 -6.01
C ALA A 102 9.54 4.78 -7.09
N PRO A 103 9.08 5.00 -8.33
CA PRO A 103 9.46 4.11 -9.42
C PRO A 103 10.95 4.24 -9.74
N CYS A 104 11.56 3.12 -10.15
CA CYS A 104 12.96 3.11 -10.53
C CYS A 104 13.19 3.71 -11.91
N GLU A 105 12.20 3.62 -12.79
CA GLU A 105 12.37 4.09 -14.16
C GLU A 105 11.72 5.46 -14.36
N PRO A 106 12.22 6.26 -15.31
CA PRO A 106 11.72 7.62 -15.48
C PRO A 106 10.32 7.72 -16.07
N THR A 107 9.90 6.74 -16.88
CA THR A 107 8.58 6.75 -17.48
C THR A 107 7.86 5.44 -17.24
N PRO A 108 7.48 5.18 -15.99
CA PRO A 108 6.87 3.90 -15.66
C PRO A 108 5.45 3.80 -16.21
N ARG A 109 5.14 2.64 -16.79
CA ARG A 109 3.82 2.38 -17.35
C ARG A 109 3.19 1.22 -16.61
N PRO A 110 2.22 1.51 -15.73
CA PRO A 110 1.60 0.45 -14.97
C PRO A 110 0.69 -0.42 -15.82
N ARG A 111 0.59 -1.67 -15.41
CA ARG A 111 -0.31 -2.63 -16.03
C ARG A 111 -1.72 -2.39 -15.52
N PRO A 112 -2.74 -2.32 -16.39
CA PRO A 112 -4.12 -2.19 -15.91
C PRO A 112 -4.48 -3.34 -14.97
N PRO A 113 -5.32 -3.08 -13.95
CA PRO A 113 -6.11 -1.88 -13.73
C PRO A 113 -5.39 -0.76 -13.00
N PHE A 114 -4.07 -0.89 -12.79
CA PHE A 114 -3.32 0.16 -12.11
C PHE A 114 -3.07 1.33 -13.05
N ARG A 115 -3.13 2.54 -12.48
CA ARG A 115 -2.93 3.77 -13.24
C ARG A 115 -2.44 4.86 -12.31
N TRP A 116 -1.89 5.91 -12.89
CA TRP A 116 -1.47 7.08 -12.13
C TRP A 116 -2.67 7.98 -11.89
N VAL A 117 -2.91 8.33 -10.63
CA VAL A 117 -4.04 9.16 -10.23
C VAL A 117 -3.49 10.38 -9.52
N ALA A 118 -4.02 11.55 -9.85
CA ALA A 118 -3.58 12.76 -9.18
C ALA A 118 -3.90 12.68 -7.69
N ARG A 119 -2.96 13.15 -6.88
CA ARG A 119 -3.08 13.04 -5.43
C ARG A 119 -4.38 13.62 -4.91
N HIS A 120 -4.79 14.76 -5.45
CA HIS A 120 -6.01 15.41 -4.97
C HIS A 120 -7.28 14.64 -5.34
N GLU A 121 -7.20 13.70 -6.26
CA GLU A 121 -8.37 12.89 -6.65
C GLU A 121 -8.58 11.68 -5.75
N LEU A 122 -7.62 11.37 -4.88
CA LEU A 122 -7.71 10.16 -4.06
C LEU A 122 -8.92 10.20 -3.13
N ALA A 123 -9.29 11.38 -2.65
CA ALA A 123 -10.39 11.50 -1.70
C ALA A 123 -11.73 11.09 -2.31
N SER A 124 -11.86 11.11 -3.63
CA SER A 124 -13.10 10.73 -4.29
C SER A 124 -13.14 9.27 -4.69
N LEU A 125 -12.08 8.52 -4.42
CA LEU A 125 -12.03 7.10 -4.77
C LEU A 125 -12.45 6.25 -3.58
N PRO A 126 -13.11 5.11 -3.85
CA PRO A 126 -13.63 4.26 -2.76
C PRO A 126 -12.55 3.35 -2.19
N PHE A 127 -11.65 3.90 -1.40
CA PHE A 127 -10.67 3.08 -0.70
C PHE A 127 -11.29 2.39 0.51
N PRO A 128 -10.83 1.19 0.87
CA PRO A 128 -11.27 0.55 2.11
C PRO A 128 -10.90 1.41 3.33
N PRO A 129 -11.64 1.27 4.44
CA PRO A 129 -11.37 2.09 5.63
C PRO A 129 -9.95 1.98 6.16
N ALA A 130 -9.31 0.82 6.01
CA ALA A 130 -7.94 0.64 6.52
C ALA A 130 -6.95 1.58 5.84
N ASN A 131 -7.27 2.09 4.65
CA ASN A 131 -6.39 2.98 3.90
C ASN A 131 -6.63 4.45 4.22
N ALA A 132 -7.64 4.76 5.04
CA ALA A 132 -8.08 6.14 5.21
C ALA A 132 -6.99 7.08 5.70
N GLY A 133 -6.20 6.64 6.66
CA GLY A 133 -5.12 7.48 7.19
C GLY A 133 -4.06 7.80 6.17
N VAL A 134 -3.67 6.80 5.39
CA VAL A 134 -2.66 7.00 4.36
C VAL A 134 -3.20 7.91 3.25
N VAL A 135 -4.44 7.68 2.83
CA VAL A 135 -5.06 8.51 1.80
C VAL A 135 -5.16 9.97 2.28
N ALA A 136 -5.59 10.18 3.51
CA ALA A 136 -5.70 11.53 4.06
C ALA A 136 -4.34 12.23 4.06
N GLY A 137 -3.30 11.51 4.42
CA GLY A 137 -1.94 12.08 4.42
C GLY A 137 -1.48 12.47 3.03
N LEU A 138 -1.80 11.64 2.04
CA LEU A 138 -1.42 11.95 0.65
C LEU A 138 -2.16 13.17 0.12
N VAL A 139 -3.46 13.26 0.42
CA VAL A 139 -4.27 14.38 -0.05
C VAL A 139 -3.83 15.68 0.59
N ALA A 140 -3.45 15.65 1.86
CA ALA A 140 -3.05 16.85 2.60
C ALA A 140 -1.66 17.35 2.22
N ARG A 141 -0.85 16.54 1.55
CA ARG A 141 0.53 16.90 1.24
C ARG A 141 0.57 18.02 0.23
N PRO A 142 1.48 19.00 0.37
CA PRO A 142 1.65 20.01 -0.66
C PRO A 142 2.05 19.37 -1.98
N ARG A 143 1.68 20.05 -3.08
CA ARG A 143 2.09 19.57 -4.40
C ARG A 143 3.59 19.59 -4.52
N ASP A 144 4.14 18.55 -5.13
CA ASP A 144 5.57 18.51 -5.41
C ASP A 144 5.90 19.69 -6.28
N GLY A 145 6.96 20.35 -5.99
CA GLY A 145 7.37 21.50 -6.78
C GLY A 145 6.66 22.78 -6.41
N ALA A 146 5.54 22.67 -5.74
CA ALA A 146 4.85 23.88 -5.34
C ALA A 146 5.64 24.60 -4.28
N HIS A 147 6.38 23.89 -3.53
CA HIS A 147 7.19 24.48 -2.59
C HIS A 147 8.57 24.32 -3.00
N GLY A 148 8.64 23.94 -4.02
CA GLY A 148 9.82 23.70 -4.50
C GLY A 148 10.55 24.40 -3.88
N GLY A 149 9.95 24.25 -3.94
CA GLY A 149 10.25 24.48 -3.64
C GLY A 149 9.91 24.73 -3.04
N SER A 150 9.58 24.71 -3.00
CA SER A 150 9.17 24.90 -2.40
C SER A 150 9.40 24.89 -2.02
#